data_24733fbde5abba0596399d6fe4d3d7dc
#
_entry.id   24733fbde5abba0596399d6fe4d3d7dc
#
_cell.length_a   1.000
_cell.length_b   1.000
_cell.length_c   1.000
_cell.angle_alpha   90.00
_cell.angle_beta   90.00
_cell.angle_gamma   90.00
#
_symmetry.space_group_name_H-M   'P 1'
#
loop_
_entity.id
_entity.type
_entity.pdbx_description
1 polymer ?
#
loop_
_entity_poly.entity_id
_entity_poly.type
_entity_poly.pdbx_seq_one_letter_code
_entity_poly.pdbx_strand_id
1 'polypeptide(L)'
;MYFRLENKESHKSQEIGNLIRVYNRSKREEAESEPLNLYVEDEKGNLLAGLIAETFGNWLEIEYLFVKEELRRQGIGSKLLQQAETEAKNRNCRFAFVNTYQFQAPDFYQKHGYKEVFALQDYPYIGKRYYYQKNL
;
A
#
# COMPACT_ATOMS: atom_id res chain seq x y z
N MET A 1 30.80 13.87 -19.32
CA MET A 1 29.64 13.70 -18.40
C MET A 1 28.60 14.74 -18.76
N TYR A 2 27.37 14.30 -18.96
CA TYR A 2 26.27 15.15 -19.43
C TYR A 2 25.05 14.97 -18.54
N PHE A 3 24.39 16.06 -18.19
CA PHE A 3 23.12 16.06 -17.47
C PHE A 3 22.00 16.34 -18.46
N ARG A 4 20.99 15.47 -18.47
CA ARG A 4 19.90 15.52 -19.44
C ARG A 4 18.54 15.35 -18.74
N LEU A 5 17.57 16.20 -19.09
CA LEU A 5 16.20 16.07 -18.64
C LEU A 5 15.38 15.28 -19.65
N GLU A 6 14.53 14.39 -19.15
CA GLU A 6 13.58 13.62 -19.95
C GLU A 6 12.24 13.59 -19.22
N ASN A 7 11.17 13.92 -19.93
CA ASN A 7 9.82 14.03 -19.35
C ASN A 7 8.93 12.83 -19.69
N LYS A 8 9.50 11.67 -19.85
CA LYS A 8 8.79 10.42 -20.15
C LYS A 8 9.48 9.24 -19.50
N GLU A 9 8.73 8.17 -19.30
CA GLU A 9 9.33 6.90 -18.92
C GLU A 9 10.10 6.30 -20.11
N SER A 10 11.21 5.67 -19.84
CA SER A 10 12.07 5.06 -20.84
C SER A 10 12.81 3.87 -20.25
N HIS A 11 13.57 3.17 -21.10
CA HIS A 11 14.47 2.12 -20.63
C HIS A 11 15.48 2.63 -19.60
N LYS A 12 15.95 3.87 -19.75
CA LYS A 12 16.90 4.47 -18.80
C LYS A 12 16.28 4.75 -17.44
N SER A 13 15.03 5.21 -17.41
CA SER A 13 14.32 5.40 -16.12
C SER A 13 14.09 4.07 -15.41
N GLN A 14 13.77 3.00 -16.15
CA GLN A 14 13.65 1.65 -15.61
C GLN A 14 14.99 1.11 -15.13
N GLU A 15 16.06 1.39 -15.89
CA GLU A 15 17.42 0.98 -15.52
C GLU A 15 17.85 1.58 -14.17
N ILE A 16 17.56 2.85 -13.93
CA ILE A 16 17.85 3.49 -12.63
C ILE A 16 17.14 2.74 -11.50
N GLY A 17 15.86 2.37 -11.70
CA GLY A 17 15.12 1.58 -10.71
C GLY A 17 15.78 0.22 -10.43
N ASN A 18 16.27 -0.45 -11.47
CA ASN A 18 16.95 -1.74 -11.30
C ASN A 18 18.31 -1.58 -10.62
N LEU A 19 19.08 -0.56 -10.98
CA LEU A 19 20.38 -0.28 -10.37
C LEU A 19 20.24 0.00 -8.87
N ILE A 20 19.27 0.81 -8.46
CA ILE A 20 19.09 1.09 -7.03
C ILE A 20 18.60 -0.14 -6.26
N ARG A 21 17.75 -0.99 -6.87
CA ARG A 21 17.33 -2.24 -6.24
C ARG A 21 18.51 -3.19 -6.00
N VAL A 22 19.39 -3.33 -6.98
CA VAL A 22 20.61 -4.15 -6.85
C VAL A 22 21.52 -3.60 -5.76
N TYR A 23 21.75 -2.29 -5.76
CA TYR A 23 22.57 -1.63 -4.75
C TYR A 23 21.99 -1.83 -3.35
N ASN A 24 20.70 -1.59 -3.18
CA ASN A 24 20.03 -1.73 -1.89
C ASN A 24 20.10 -3.17 -1.39
N ARG A 25 19.90 -4.15 -2.28
CA ARG A 25 19.98 -5.56 -1.91
C ARG A 25 21.38 -5.94 -1.41
N SER A 26 22.42 -5.31 -1.91
CA SER A 26 23.79 -5.57 -1.48
C SER A 26 24.14 -4.95 -0.12
N LYS A 27 23.35 -3.97 0.35
CA LYS A 27 23.64 -3.18 1.56
C LYS A 27 22.65 -3.39 2.70
N ARG A 28 21.37 -3.64 2.38
CA ARG A 28 20.37 -3.85 3.41
C ARG A 28 20.42 -5.27 3.97
N GLU A 29 19.84 -5.45 5.12
CA GLU A 29 19.59 -6.79 5.67
C GLU A 29 18.72 -7.60 4.72
N GLU A 30 18.87 -8.93 4.77
CA GLU A 30 18.03 -9.82 3.98
C GLU A 30 16.59 -9.76 4.47
N ALA A 31 15.66 -9.61 3.53
CA ALA A 31 14.23 -9.64 3.79
C ALA A 31 13.51 -10.13 2.55
N GLU A 32 12.48 -10.93 2.77
CA GLU A 32 11.63 -11.43 1.68
C GLU A 32 10.51 -10.42 1.40
N SER A 33 10.26 -10.21 0.12
CA SER A 33 9.12 -9.45 -0.35
C SER A 33 8.15 -10.40 -1.04
N GLU A 34 6.89 -10.41 -0.60
CA GLU A 34 5.87 -11.30 -1.12
C GLU A 34 4.55 -10.56 -1.31
N PRO A 35 3.92 -10.64 -2.51
CA PRO A 35 2.61 -10.04 -2.72
C PRO A 35 1.56 -10.60 -1.77
N LEU A 36 0.62 -9.75 -1.36
CA LEU A 36 -0.55 -10.12 -0.58
C LEU A 36 -1.76 -9.43 -1.19
N ASN A 37 -2.43 -10.14 -2.08
CA ASN A 37 -3.56 -9.59 -2.82
C ASN A 37 -4.83 -10.35 -2.45
N LEU A 38 -5.89 -9.60 -2.14
CA LEU A 38 -7.21 -10.14 -1.80
C LEU A 38 -8.23 -9.60 -2.77
N TYR A 39 -9.09 -10.47 -3.28
CA TYR A 39 -10.12 -10.10 -4.24
C TYR A 39 -11.49 -10.55 -3.75
N VAL A 40 -12.49 -9.74 -4.02
CA VAL A 40 -13.90 -10.09 -3.86
C VAL A 40 -14.52 -10.10 -5.26
N GLU A 41 -15.01 -11.24 -5.67
CA GLU A 41 -15.52 -11.44 -7.02
C GLU A 41 -16.97 -11.94 -6.98
N ASP A 42 -17.73 -11.66 -8.05
CA ASP A 42 -19.06 -12.26 -8.24
C ASP A 42 -18.92 -13.65 -8.84
N GLU A 43 -20.07 -14.31 -9.07
CA GLU A 43 -20.12 -15.67 -9.62
C GLU A 43 -19.49 -15.80 -11.01
N LYS A 44 -19.40 -14.68 -11.74
CA LYS A 44 -18.80 -14.62 -13.09
C LYS A 44 -17.33 -14.25 -13.09
N GLY A 45 -16.73 -14.02 -11.89
CA GLY A 45 -15.36 -13.61 -11.76
C GLY A 45 -15.15 -12.11 -11.96
N ASN A 46 -16.21 -11.30 -11.97
CA ASN A 46 -16.07 -9.85 -12.01
C ASN A 46 -15.63 -9.30 -10.67
N LEU A 47 -14.68 -8.38 -10.69
CA LEU A 47 -14.10 -7.80 -9.50
C LEU A 47 -15.08 -6.82 -8.85
N LEU A 48 -15.35 -7.03 -7.57
CA LEU A 48 -16.24 -6.18 -6.76
C LEU A 48 -15.49 -5.33 -5.76
N ALA A 49 -14.41 -5.84 -5.22
CA ALA A 49 -13.57 -5.17 -4.24
C ALA A 49 -12.21 -5.85 -4.19
N GLY A 50 -11.23 -5.22 -3.57
CA GLY A 50 -9.94 -5.85 -3.40
C GLY A 50 -8.97 -5.01 -2.58
N LEU A 51 -7.92 -5.67 -2.14
CA LEU A 51 -6.81 -5.07 -1.42
C LEU A 51 -5.53 -5.57 -2.05
N ILE A 52 -4.65 -4.64 -2.41
CA ILE A 52 -3.33 -4.94 -2.96
C ILE A 52 -2.29 -4.50 -1.94
N ALA A 53 -1.44 -5.42 -1.57
CA ALA A 53 -0.40 -5.19 -0.58
C ALA A 53 0.80 -6.08 -0.87
N GLU A 54 1.86 -5.86 -0.12
CA GLU A 54 2.97 -6.80 -0.03
C GLU A 54 3.44 -6.88 1.42
N THR A 55 4.06 -7.98 1.77
CA THR A 55 4.79 -8.10 3.02
C THR A 55 6.27 -8.03 2.74
N PHE A 56 6.97 -7.26 3.54
CA PHE A 56 8.41 -7.05 3.43
C PHE A 56 9.02 -7.05 4.82
N GLY A 57 9.69 -8.13 5.18
CA GLY A 57 10.23 -8.28 6.53
C GLY A 57 9.14 -8.16 7.59
N ASN A 58 9.27 -7.22 8.50
CA ASN A 58 8.33 -6.97 9.58
C ASN A 58 7.05 -6.25 9.16
N TRP A 59 6.94 -5.83 7.92
CA TRP A 59 5.92 -4.87 7.49
C TRP A 59 4.92 -5.44 6.50
N LEU A 60 3.65 -5.11 6.73
CA LEU A 60 2.59 -5.15 5.72
C LEU A 60 2.48 -3.76 5.11
N GLU A 61 2.73 -3.65 3.83
CA GLU A 61 2.61 -2.40 3.09
C GLU A 61 1.36 -2.46 2.21
N ILE A 62 0.31 -1.74 2.60
CA ILE A 62 -0.95 -1.70 1.87
C ILE A 62 -0.82 -0.62 0.79
N GLU A 63 -1.02 -1.04 -0.46
CA GLU A 63 -0.92 -0.15 -1.62
C GLU A 63 -2.28 0.38 -2.05
N TYR A 64 -3.26 -0.52 -2.21
CA TYR A 64 -4.61 -0.15 -2.63
C TYR A 64 -5.66 -0.93 -1.85
N LEU A 65 -6.74 -0.24 -1.51
CA LEU A 65 -7.97 -0.85 -0.98
C LEU A 65 -9.14 -0.20 -1.69
N PHE A 66 -9.92 -0.99 -2.39
CA PHE A 66 -11.06 -0.51 -3.18
C PHE A 66 -12.29 -1.38 -2.96
N VAL A 67 -13.44 -0.73 -2.81
CA VAL A 67 -14.76 -1.37 -2.78
C VAL A 67 -15.65 -0.59 -3.72
N LYS A 68 -16.37 -1.28 -4.62
CA LYS A 68 -17.33 -0.63 -5.51
C LYS A 68 -18.32 0.19 -4.71
N GLU A 69 -18.69 1.36 -5.22
CA GLU A 69 -19.50 2.34 -4.50
C GLU A 69 -20.82 1.73 -3.98
N GLU A 70 -21.50 0.96 -4.82
CA GLU A 70 -22.77 0.33 -4.45
C GLU A 70 -22.65 -0.75 -3.36
N LEU A 71 -21.43 -1.20 -3.06
CA LEU A 71 -21.15 -2.22 -2.06
C LEU A 71 -20.52 -1.67 -0.78
N ARG A 72 -20.34 -0.36 -0.72
CA ARG A 72 -19.76 0.29 0.47
C ARG A 72 -20.72 0.26 1.64
N ARG A 73 -20.20 0.48 2.86
CA ARG A 73 -20.93 0.48 4.13
C ARG A 73 -21.53 -0.89 4.49
N GLN A 74 -20.99 -1.98 3.94
CA GLN A 74 -21.39 -3.35 4.25
C GLN A 74 -20.29 -4.14 4.96
N GLY A 75 -19.20 -3.47 5.38
CA GLY A 75 -18.11 -4.10 6.09
C GLY A 75 -17.12 -4.85 5.19
N ILE A 76 -17.22 -4.75 3.87
CA ILE A 76 -16.32 -5.46 2.94
C ILE A 76 -14.88 -4.97 3.08
N GLY A 77 -14.67 -3.66 3.13
CA GLY A 77 -13.35 -3.08 3.33
C GLY A 77 -12.71 -3.50 4.65
N SER A 78 -13.50 -3.51 5.73
CA SER A 78 -13.04 -3.98 7.04
C SER A 78 -12.63 -5.44 7.01
N LYS A 79 -13.39 -6.28 6.34
CA LYS A 79 -13.09 -7.71 6.21
C LYS A 79 -11.81 -7.94 5.41
N LEU A 80 -11.63 -7.22 4.31
CA LEU A 80 -10.40 -7.27 3.51
C LEU A 80 -9.19 -6.87 4.34
N LEU A 81 -9.29 -5.77 5.08
CA LEU A 81 -8.20 -5.30 5.92
C LEU A 81 -7.86 -6.30 7.01
N GLN A 82 -8.85 -6.88 7.68
CA GLN A 82 -8.64 -7.90 8.70
C GLN A 82 -7.98 -9.15 8.14
N GLN A 83 -8.40 -9.60 6.97
CA GLN A 83 -7.79 -10.75 6.32
C GLN A 83 -6.32 -10.49 5.94
N ALA A 84 -6.04 -9.29 5.43
CA ALA A 84 -4.67 -8.91 5.11
C ALA A 84 -3.78 -8.87 6.37
N GLU A 85 -4.28 -8.31 7.46
CA GLU A 85 -3.55 -8.26 8.73
C GLU A 85 -3.32 -9.66 9.31
N THR A 86 -4.31 -10.54 9.21
CA THR A 86 -4.17 -11.93 9.66
C THR A 86 -3.09 -12.66 8.87
N GLU A 87 -3.12 -12.53 7.55
CA GLU A 87 -2.11 -13.15 6.69
C GLU A 87 -0.72 -12.56 6.94
N ALA A 88 -0.63 -11.26 7.13
CA ALA A 88 0.63 -10.62 7.47
C ALA A 88 1.23 -11.17 8.78
N LYS A 89 0.39 -11.37 9.80
CA LYS A 89 0.83 -12.01 11.04
C LYS A 89 1.32 -13.43 10.81
N ASN A 90 0.65 -14.19 9.95
CA ASN A 90 1.08 -15.53 9.58
C ASN A 90 2.46 -15.54 8.90
N ARG A 91 2.81 -14.44 8.25
CA ARG A 91 4.12 -14.20 7.64
C ARG A 91 5.11 -13.53 8.60
N ASN A 92 4.80 -13.46 9.89
CA ASN A 92 5.61 -12.87 10.95
C ASN A 92 5.77 -11.34 10.85
N CYS A 93 4.85 -10.66 10.17
CA CYS A 93 4.84 -9.20 10.17
C CYS A 93 4.40 -8.67 11.53
N ARG A 94 5.01 -7.57 11.96
CA ARG A 94 4.74 -6.90 13.23
C ARG A 94 4.01 -5.58 13.06
N PHE A 95 4.05 -5.01 11.88
CA PHE A 95 3.54 -3.67 11.60
C PHE A 95 2.81 -3.62 10.27
N ALA A 96 1.90 -2.67 10.14
CA ALA A 96 1.25 -2.35 8.87
C ALA A 96 1.40 -0.85 8.59
N PHE A 97 1.48 -0.52 7.31
CA PHE A 97 1.65 0.84 6.81
C PHE A 97 0.71 1.08 5.64
N VAL A 98 0.10 2.26 5.61
CA VAL A 98 -0.74 2.69 4.49
C VAL A 98 -0.68 4.20 4.37
N ASN A 99 -0.81 4.71 3.14
CA ASN A 99 -1.05 6.13 2.92
C ASN A 99 -2.38 6.34 2.19
N THR A 100 -3.04 7.46 2.46
CA THR A 100 -4.34 7.77 1.88
C THR A 100 -4.50 9.28 1.70
N TYR A 101 -5.22 9.66 0.66
CA TYR A 101 -5.59 11.06 0.44
C TYR A 101 -6.72 11.48 1.38
N GLN A 102 -6.79 12.77 1.65
CA GLN A 102 -7.84 13.35 2.50
C GLN A 102 -9.26 13.02 1.99
N PHE A 103 -9.45 12.97 0.67
CA PHE A 103 -10.74 12.67 0.07
C PHE A 103 -11.10 11.18 0.05
N GLN A 104 -10.15 10.29 0.37
CA GLN A 104 -10.38 8.84 0.37
C GLN A 104 -11.09 8.42 1.67
N ALA A 105 -10.40 7.83 2.61
CA ALA A 105 -11.04 7.35 3.83
C ALA A 105 -10.08 7.33 5.02
N PRO A 106 -9.55 8.48 5.46
CA PRO A 106 -8.64 8.48 6.62
C PRO A 106 -9.31 7.94 7.87
N ASP A 107 -10.58 8.24 8.11
CA ASP A 107 -11.33 7.77 9.29
C ASP A 107 -11.46 6.25 9.32
N PHE A 108 -11.56 5.61 8.17
CA PHE A 108 -11.63 4.16 8.05
C PHE A 108 -10.42 3.49 8.70
N TYR A 109 -9.22 3.97 8.37
CA TYR A 109 -7.99 3.40 8.93
C TYR A 109 -7.86 3.69 10.43
N GLN A 110 -8.24 4.87 10.87
CA GLN A 110 -8.23 5.23 12.29
C GLN A 110 -9.15 4.31 13.11
N LYS A 111 -10.33 3.99 12.60
CA LYS A 111 -11.25 3.05 13.24
C LYS A 111 -10.66 1.65 13.38
N HIS A 112 -9.75 1.28 12.51
CA HIS A 112 -9.08 -0.02 12.54
C HIS A 112 -7.75 0.00 13.31
N GLY A 113 -7.49 1.06 14.07
CA GLY A 113 -6.33 1.15 14.96
C GLY A 113 -5.08 1.72 14.31
N TYR A 114 -5.19 2.25 13.09
CA TYR A 114 -4.08 2.93 12.44
C TYR A 114 -3.91 4.33 13.03
N LYS A 115 -2.66 4.71 13.27
CA LYS A 115 -2.30 6.02 13.81
C LYS A 115 -1.53 6.83 12.78
N GLU A 116 -1.82 8.11 12.71
CA GLU A 116 -1.09 9.02 11.84
C GLU A 116 0.35 9.15 12.30
N VAL A 117 1.28 8.94 11.39
CA VAL A 117 2.71 9.15 11.61
C VAL A 117 3.08 10.57 11.17
N PHE A 118 2.63 10.96 10.00
CA PHE A 118 2.74 12.32 9.48
C PHE A 118 1.73 12.52 8.35
N ALA A 119 1.55 13.79 7.95
CA ALA A 119 0.72 14.16 6.81
C ALA A 119 1.45 15.17 5.94
N LEU A 120 1.33 15.02 4.63
CA LEU A 120 1.77 16.02 3.67
C LEU A 120 0.66 17.05 3.50
N GLN A 121 1.02 18.32 3.70
CA GLN A 121 0.12 19.45 3.45
C GLN A 121 0.21 19.89 2.00
N ASP A 122 -0.81 20.57 1.54
CA ASP A 122 -0.84 21.13 0.18
C ASP A 122 -0.55 20.08 -0.90
N TYR A 123 -1.21 18.91 -0.77
CA TYR A 123 -1.00 17.77 -1.65
C TYR A 123 -2.30 17.39 -2.38
N PRO A 124 -2.34 17.42 -3.76
CA PRO A 124 -1.30 17.97 -4.62
C PRO A 124 -1.17 19.49 -4.55
N TYR A 125 -2.25 20.23 -4.23
CA TYR A 125 -2.24 21.68 -4.07
C TYR A 125 -2.87 22.14 -2.76
N ILE A 126 -4.12 21.78 -2.49
CA ILE A 126 -4.88 22.22 -1.30
C ILE A 126 -5.27 21.09 -0.34
N GLY A 127 -5.05 19.84 -0.75
CA GLY A 127 -5.41 18.67 0.05
C GLY A 127 -4.31 18.23 0.99
N LYS A 128 -4.49 17.02 1.51
CA LYS A 128 -3.52 16.36 2.39
C LYS A 128 -3.33 14.92 1.96
N ARG A 129 -2.17 14.38 2.25
CA ARG A 129 -1.88 12.96 2.13
C ARG A 129 -1.40 12.46 3.47
N TYR A 130 -2.12 11.48 4.04
CA TYR A 130 -1.85 10.92 5.36
C TYR A 130 -1.05 9.64 5.26
N TYR A 131 -0.16 9.43 6.22
CA TYR A 131 0.62 8.22 6.37
C TYR A 131 0.30 7.61 7.72
N TYR A 132 -0.21 6.39 7.71
CA TYR A 132 -0.69 5.67 8.89
C TYR A 132 0.12 4.42 9.14
N GLN A 133 0.24 4.08 10.41
CA GLN A 133 0.91 2.88 10.89
C GLN A 133 0.07 2.20 11.94
N LYS A 134 0.17 0.87 12.01
CA LYS A 134 -0.48 0.05 13.05
C LYS A 134 0.48 -1.03 13.51
N ASN A 135 0.49 -1.29 14.81
CA ASN A 135 1.14 -2.50 15.37
C ASN A 135 0.17 -3.67 15.21
N LEU A 136 0.65 -4.73 14.62
CA LEU A 136 -0.14 -5.94 14.40
C LEU A 136 -0.12 -6.88 15.61
#